data_b748b5f139e3f71aeb9a9b43befd9dad
#
_entry.id   b748b5f139e3f71aeb9a9b43befd9dad
#
_cell.length_a   1.000
_cell.length_b   1.000
_cell.length_c   1.000
_cell.angle_alpha   90.00
_cell.angle_beta   90.00
_cell.angle_gamma   90.00
#
_symmetry.space_group_name_H-M   'P 1'
#
loop_
_entity.id
_entity.type
_entity.pdbx_description
1 polymer ?
#
loop_
_entity_poly.entity_id
_entity_poly.type
_entity_poly.pdbx_seq_one_letter_code
_entity_poly.pdbx_strand_id
1 'polypeptide(L)'
;MQADRSKSDVSTQSLSRRRFLKTAAAAGTAATFGAPAFLRARNLNEKLNIAVIGCGGRGGSNLRSVSGENIVALCDVNQQNLNRAAAKHPNARQAVDFRKLYDHANEFDAVVVSTCEHTHAFATLPALQMGKHVYCEKPLTHGIWEARVIREAAAKAKVATQMGTQIHAGNNYRRVVELIQSGAIGSVREAHVWVSRAWGWQPS
;
A
#
# COMPACT_ATOMS: atom_id res chain seq x y z
N MET A 1 50.11 -18.56 54.16
CA MET A 1 49.82 -18.23 52.76
C MET A 1 48.42 -17.62 52.71
N GLN A 2 48.35 -16.29 52.80
CA GLN A 2 47.12 -15.51 52.90
C GLN A 2 46.60 -15.23 51.46
N ALA A 3 45.34 -15.57 51.18
CA ALA A 3 44.66 -15.20 49.94
C ALA A 3 43.86 -13.92 50.19
N ASP A 4 44.27 -12.90 49.50
CA ASP A 4 43.64 -11.59 49.47
C ASP A 4 42.34 -11.64 48.63
N ARG A 5 41.20 -11.28 49.22
CA ARG A 5 39.90 -11.10 48.53
C ARG A 5 39.66 -9.61 48.36
N SER A 6 40.00 -9.08 47.19
CA SER A 6 39.60 -7.75 46.82
C SER A 6 38.09 -7.74 46.49
N LYS A 7 37.32 -7.08 47.29
CA LYS A 7 35.92 -6.76 47.06
C LYS A 7 35.87 -5.58 46.07
N SER A 8 35.34 -5.81 44.88
CA SER A 8 34.97 -4.73 43.94
C SER A 8 33.67 -4.07 44.41
N ASP A 9 33.78 -2.89 44.94
CA ASP A 9 32.64 -2.00 45.26
C ASP A 9 32.04 -1.52 43.95
N VAL A 10 30.85 -2.04 43.61
CA VAL A 10 30.00 -1.49 42.55
C VAL A 10 29.21 -0.33 43.15
N SER A 11 29.71 0.90 42.98
CA SER A 11 29.00 2.09 43.39
C SER A 11 27.77 2.31 42.53
N THR A 12 26.59 2.02 43.05
CA THR A 12 25.29 2.42 42.47
C THR A 12 25.15 3.94 42.56
N GLN A 13 25.60 4.64 41.52
CA GLN A 13 25.32 6.08 41.40
C GLN A 13 23.83 6.30 41.20
N SER A 14 23.11 6.79 42.21
CA SER A 14 21.72 7.22 42.07
C SER A 14 21.64 8.41 41.12
N LEU A 15 20.93 8.18 39.99
CA LEU A 15 20.65 9.24 39.01
C LEU A 15 19.81 10.33 39.67
N SER A 16 20.35 11.55 39.87
CA SER A 16 19.59 12.68 40.36
C SER A 16 18.48 13.06 39.37
N ARG A 17 17.30 13.52 39.88
CA ARG A 17 16.18 13.99 39.05
C ARG A 17 16.61 14.96 37.93
N ARG A 18 17.58 15.83 38.25
CA ARG A 18 18.10 16.80 37.29
C ARG A 18 18.90 16.16 36.14
N ARG A 19 19.61 15.07 36.43
CA ARG A 19 20.36 14.32 35.39
C ARG A 19 19.42 13.50 34.53
N PHE A 20 18.38 12.92 35.11
CA PHE A 20 17.30 12.24 34.37
C PHE A 20 16.57 13.18 33.41
N LEU A 21 16.19 14.39 33.86
CA LEU A 21 15.52 15.38 33.01
C LEU A 21 16.43 15.88 31.88
N LYS A 22 17.72 16.06 32.12
CA LYS A 22 18.68 16.45 31.05
C LYS A 22 18.88 15.34 30.01
N THR A 23 18.96 14.09 30.46
CA THR A 23 19.06 12.93 29.52
C THR A 23 17.76 12.69 28.76
N ALA A 24 16.60 12.85 29.38
CA ALA A 24 15.29 12.76 28.74
C ALA A 24 15.08 13.87 27.70
N ALA A 25 15.50 15.12 28.01
CA ALA A 25 15.45 16.23 27.05
C ALA A 25 16.40 16.00 25.86
N ALA A 26 17.62 15.48 26.09
CA ALA A 26 18.55 15.15 25.00
C ALA A 26 18.08 13.96 24.15
N ALA A 27 17.44 12.97 24.73
CA ALA A 27 16.84 11.84 24.01
C ALA A 27 15.61 12.29 23.19
N GLY A 28 14.80 13.22 23.71
CA GLY A 28 13.67 13.81 23.01
C GLY A 28 14.08 14.60 21.77
N THR A 29 15.17 15.37 21.85
CA THR A 29 15.71 16.10 20.69
C THR A 29 16.34 15.17 19.64
N ALA A 30 17.00 14.09 20.03
CA ALA A 30 17.54 13.10 19.10
C ALA A 30 16.43 12.34 18.34
N ALA A 31 15.29 12.06 18.98
CA ALA A 31 14.14 11.41 18.35
C ALA A 31 13.46 12.31 17.29
N THR A 32 13.47 13.65 17.48
CA THR A 32 12.92 14.58 16.49
C THR A 32 13.81 14.75 15.25
N PHE A 33 15.12 14.53 15.36
CA PHE A 33 16.03 14.56 14.22
C PHE A 33 16.15 13.22 13.48
N GLY A 34 15.72 12.12 14.08
CA GLY A 34 15.73 10.77 13.49
C GLY A 34 14.41 10.35 12.83
N ALA A 35 13.40 11.21 12.77
CA ALA A 35 12.17 10.90 12.04
C ALA A 35 12.49 10.69 10.55
N PRO A 36 11.96 9.61 9.93
CA PRO A 36 12.21 9.35 8.53
C PRO A 36 11.89 10.57 7.66
N ALA A 37 12.74 10.85 6.67
CA ALA A 37 12.66 12.06 5.84
C ALA A 37 11.30 12.27 5.15
N PHE A 38 10.53 11.18 4.95
CA PHE A 38 9.19 11.25 4.37
C PHE A 38 8.14 11.91 5.28
N LEU A 39 8.35 11.95 6.60
CA LEU A 39 7.46 12.70 7.51
C LEU A 39 7.73 14.22 7.47
N ARG A 40 8.85 14.65 6.91
CA ARG A 40 9.22 16.08 6.81
C ARG A 40 8.77 16.74 5.51
N ALA A 41 8.50 15.95 4.47
CA ALA A 41 8.33 16.50 3.12
C ALA A 41 6.86 16.73 2.73
N ARG A 42 5.89 16.20 3.48
CA ARG A 42 4.48 16.29 3.09
C ARG A 42 3.61 16.62 4.30
N ASN A 43 2.76 17.62 4.15
CA ASN A 43 1.68 17.86 5.09
C ASN A 43 0.76 16.64 5.07
N LEU A 44 0.64 15.93 6.19
CA LEU A 44 -0.22 14.74 6.30
C LEU A 44 -1.70 15.03 6.02
N ASN A 45 -2.09 16.30 5.98
CA ASN A 45 -3.42 16.75 5.63
C ASN A 45 -3.58 17.04 4.12
N GLU A 46 -2.52 16.98 3.32
CA GLU A 46 -2.62 17.11 1.87
C GLU A 46 -3.15 15.83 1.25
N LYS A 47 -4.21 15.98 0.45
CA LYS A 47 -4.80 14.89 -0.30
C LYS A 47 -3.90 14.46 -1.46
N LEU A 48 -3.89 13.15 -1.74
CA LEU A 48 -3.25 12.61 -2.94
C LEU A 48 -4.07 12.95 -4.18
N ASN A 49 -3.39 13.31 -5.25
CA ASN A 49 -3.98 13.39 -6.57
C ASN A 49 -3.93 12.00 -7.21
N ILE A 50 -5.09 11.41 -7.48
CA ILE A 50 -5.21 10.03 -7.93
C ILE A 50 -5.78 9.96 -9.34
N ALA A 51 -5.12 9.18 -10.20
CA ALA A 51 -5.63 8.73 -11.47
C ALA A 51 -6.22 7.32 -11.33
N VAL A 52 -7.38 7.06 -11.94
CA VAL A 52 -8.05 5.76 -11.89
C VAL A 52 -8.20 5.22 -13.31
N ILE A 53 -7.66 4.02 -13.53
CA ILE A 53 -7.72 3.29 -14.81
C ILE A 53 -8.60 2.05 -14.62
N GLY A 54 -9.74 2.02 -15.31
CA GLY A 54 -10.83 1.08 -15.07
C GLY A 54 -11.80 1.61 -14.04
N CYS A 55 -12.93 2.18 -14.48
CA CYS A 55 -13.92 2.84 -13.62
C CYS A 55 -15.20 2.00 -13.40
N GLY A 56 -15.32 0.88 -14.10
CA GLY A 56 -16.48 -0.02 -14.00
C GLY A 56 -16.28 -1.13 -12.96
N GLY A 57 -17.36 -1.83 -12.59
CA GLY A 57 -17.30 -3.03 -11.75
C GLY A 57 -16.44 -2.84 -10.50
N ARG A 58 -15.35 -3.61 -10.42
CA ARG A 58 -14.40 -3.55 -9.31
C ARG A 58 -13.71 -2.19 -9.23
N GLY A 59 -13.33 -1.62 -10.38
CA GLY A 59 -12.73 -0.30 -10.45
C GLY A 59 -13.64 0.80 -9.88
N GLY A 60 -14.95 0.71 -10.12
CA GLY A 60 -15.92 1.60 -9.50
C GLY A 60 -15.98 1.46 -7.96
N SER A 61 -15.72 0.26 -7.42
CA SER A 61 -15.58 0.07 -5.97
C SER A 61 -14.30 0.69 -5.43
N ASN A 62 -13.19 0.50 -6.12
CA ASN A 62 -11.90 1.09 -5.74
C ASN A 62 -11.95 2.61 -5.82
N LEU A 63 -12.55 3.18 -6.89
CA LEU A 63 -12.77 4.61 -7.00
C LEU A 63 -13.55 5.18 -5.80
N ARG A 64 -14.63 4.48 -5.36
CA ARG A 64 -15.35 4.91 -4.15
C ARG A 64 -14.48 4.86 -2.89
N SER A 65 -13.63 3.84 -2.77
CA SER A 65 -12.76 3.69 -1.59
C SER A 65 -11.71 4.80 -1.47
N VAL A 66 -11.28 5.38 -2.58
CA VAL A 66 -10.31 6.49 -2.64
C VAL A 66 -10.96 7.85 -2.87
N SER A 67 -12.28 7.96 -2.86
CA SER A 67 -13.01 9.22 -3.14
C SER A 67 -12.79 10.31 -2.10
N GLY A 68 -12.19 10.00 -0.96
CA GLY A 68 -11.73 10.99 0.02
C GLY A 68 -10.52 11.79 -0.44
N GLU A 69 -9.77 11.30 -1.43
CA GLU A 69 -8.64 11.95 -2.05
C GLU A 69 -9.07 12.81 -3.26
N ASN A 70 -8.13 13.47 -3.92
CA ASN A 70 -8.39 14.23 -5.15
C ASN A 70 -8.37 13.28 -6.35
N ILE A 71 -9.51 12.99 -6.94
CA ILE A 71 -9.60 12.24 -8.19
C ILE A 71 -9.39 13.20 -9.35
N VAL A 72 -8.20 13.18 -9.93
CA VAL A 72 -7.81 14.16 -10.97
C VAL A 72 -7.91 13.60 -12.39
N ALA A 73 -7.91 12.27 -12.55
CA ALA A 73 -8.04 11.64 -13.86
C ALA A 73 -8.79 10.31 -13.79
N LEU A 74 -9.59 10.05 -14.82
CA LEU A 74 -10.40 8.85 -14.99
C LEU A 74 -10.16 8.28 -16.38
N CYS A 75 -9.95 6.96 -16.47
CA CYS A 75 -9.82 6.26 -17.73
C CYS A 75 -10.65 4.97 -17.75
N ASP A 76 -11.44 4.79 -18.77
CA ASP A 76 -12.12 3.52 -19.05
C ASP A 76 -12.43 3.43 -20.55
N VAL A 77 -12.17 2.27 -21.16
CA VAL A 77 -12.50 2.04 -22.58
C VAL A 77 -14.02 1.98 -22.81
N ASN A 78 -14.79 1.66 -21.77
CA ASN A 78 -16.23 1.71 -21.79
C ASN A 78 -16.73 3.11 -21.43
N GLN A 79 -17.25 3.82 -22.44
CA GLN A 79 -17.72 5.20 -22.26
C GLN A 79 -18.83 5.33 -21.22
N GLN A 80 -19.68 4.33 -21.02
CA GLN A 80 -20.74 4.36 -20.01
C GLN A 80 -20.16 4.32 -18.59
N ASN A 81 -19.12 3.53 -18.37
CA ASN A 81 -18.43 3.48 -17.09
C ASN A 81 -17.72 4.81 -16.81
N LEU A 82 -17.02 5.34 -17.83
CA LEU A 82 -16.32 6.61 -17.74
C LEU A 82 -17.28 7.75 -17.41
N ASN A 83 -18.42 7.86 -18.14
CA ASN A 83 -19.42 8.90 -17.88
C ASN A 83 -20.02 8.82 -16.49
N ARG A 84 -20.31 7.60 -16.00
CA ARG A 84 -20.82 7.40 -14.62
C ARG A 84 -19.81 7.82 -13.54
N ALA A 85 -18.54 7.57 -13.77
CA ALA A 85 -17.47 8.00 -12.87
C ALA A 85 -17.28 9.52 -12.92
N ALA A 86 -17.23 10.09 -14.13
CA ALA A 86 -17.07 11.53 -14.36
C ALA A 86 -18.21 12.36 -13.78
N ALA A 87 -19.44 11.86 -13.79
CA ALA A 87 -20.58 12.54 -13.17
C ALA A 87 -20.38 12.77 -11.66
N LYS A 88 -19.57 11.93 -10.99
CA LYS A 88 -19.23 12.09 -9.57
C LYS A 88 -17.93 12.87 -9.33
N HIS A 89 -17.12 13.00 -10.34
CA HIS A 89 -15.82 13.69 -10.31
C HIS A 89 -15.69 14.62 -11.53
N PRO A 90 -16.51 15.67 -11.61
CA PRO A 90 -16.66 16.50 -12.82
C PRO A 90 -15.38 17.24 -13.21
N ASN A 91 -14.47 17.46 -12.27
CA ASN A 91 -13.19 18.13 -12.51
C ASN A 91 -12.08 17.16 -12.96
N ALA A 92 -12.35 15.85 -12.96
CA ALA A 92 -11.36 14.88 -13.37
C ALA A 92 -11.21 14.84 -14.90
N ARG A 93 -9.96 14.81 -15.37
CA ARG A 93 -9.63 14.57 -16.78
C ARG A 93 -10.16 13.20 -17.19
N GLN A 94 -10.75 13.10 -18.37
CA GLN A 94 -11.29 11.84 -18.91
C GLN A 94 -10.46 11.36 -20.09
N ALA A 95 -10.18 10.06 -20.13
CA ALA A 95 -9.53 9.39 -21.24
C ALA A 95 -10.14 8.02 -21.49
N VAL A 96 -10.22 7.59 -22.76
CA VAL A 96 -10.58 6.22 -23.13
C VAL A 96 -9.36 5.32 -23.29
N ASP A 97 -8.18 5.92 -23.38
CA ASP A 97 -6.89 5.25 -23.53
C ASP A 97 -5.97 5.72 -22.39
N PHE A 98 -5.55 4.79 -21.53
CA PHE A 98 -4.69 5.10 -20.39
C PHE A 98 -3.32 5.67 -20.79
N ARG A 99 -2.83 5.37 -22.00
CA ARG A 99 -1.57 5.94 -22.50
C ARG A 99 -1.66 7.45 -22.59
N LYS A 100 -2.81 7.99 -23.01
CA LYS A 100 -3.08 9.43 -23.07
C LYS A 100 -3.18 10.08 -21.66
N LEU A 101 -3.55 9.29 -20.69
CA LEU A 101 -3.59 9.76 -19.30
C LEU A 101 -2.16 10.01 -18.79
N TYR A 102 -1.18 9.20 -19.18
CA TYR A 102 0.22 9.36 -18.81
C TYR A 102 0.92 10.56 -19.45
N ASP A 103 0.38 11.13 -20.54
CA ASP A 103 0.84 12.40 -21.09
C ASP A 103 0.70 13.54 -20.05
N HIS A 104 -0.11 13.35 -19.01
CA HIS A 104 -0.38 14.26 -17.91
C HIS A 104 0.06 13.73 -16.55
N ALA A 105 1.11 12.91 -16.50
CA ALA A 105 1.55 12.25 -15.28
C ALA A 105 1.99 13.23 -14.17
N ASN A 106 2.33 14.46 -14.50
CA ASN A 106 2.64 15.51 -13.53
C ASN A 106 1.44 15.96 -12.69
N GLU A 107 0.21 15.65 -13.11
CA GLU A 107 -1.02 16.05 -12.43
C GLU A 107 -1.43 15.09 -11.31
N PHE A 108 -0.83 13.89 -11.20
CA PHE A 108 -1.19 12.90 -10.19
C PHE A 108 0.03 12.28 -9.49
N ASP A 109 -0.21 11.82 -8.27
CA ASP A 109 0.76 11.19 -7.38
C ASP A 109 0.68 9.67 -7.41
N ALA A 110 -0.53 9.15 -7.60
CA ALA A 110 -0.84 7.74 -7.51
C ALA A 110 -1.80 7.28 -8.62
N VAL A 111 -1.70 6.00 -8.97
CA VAL A 111 -2.56 5.36 -9.96
C VAL A 111 -3.26 4.15 -9.36
N VAL A 112 -4.57 4.05 -9.58
CA VAL A 112 -5.37 2.85 -9.26
C VAL A 112 -5.69 2.14 -10.55
N VAL A 113 -5.15 0.93 -10.74
CA VAL A 113 -5.36 0.09 -11.92
C VAL A 113 -6.36 -1.02 -11.60
N SER A 114 -7.49 -1.01 -12.29
CA SER A 114 -8.61 -1.95 -12.09
C SER A 114 -9.24 -2.38 -13.42
N THR A 115 -8.44 -2.59 -14.41
CA THR A 115 -8.80 -3.03 -15.75
C THR A 115 -8.97 -4.55 -15.82
N CYS A 116 -9.04 -5.11 -17.03
CA CYS A 116 -8.93 -6.55 -17.22
C CYS A 116 -7.49 -7.01 -16.98
N GLU A 117 -7.31 -8.23 -16.50
CA GLU A 117 -6.04 -8.79 -16.01
C GLU A 117 -4.89 -8.67 -17.00
N HIS A 118 -5.17 -8.91 -18.29
CA HIS A 118 -4.17 -8.86 -19.37
C HIS A 118 -3.61 -7.45 -19.65
N THR A 119 -4.23 -6.39 -19.06
CA THR A 119 -3.76 -5.00 -19.24
C THR A 119 -3.12 -4.42 -17.99
N HIS A 120 -3.14 -5.14 -16.86
CA HIS A 120 -2.61 -4.67 -15.59
C HIS A 120 -1.14 -4.25 -15.69
N ALA A 121 -0.28 -5.10 -16.26
CA ALA A 121 1.14 -4.81 -16.41
C ALA A 121 1.38 -3.58 -17.30
N PHE A 122 0.64 -3.45 -18.40
CA PHE A 122 0.77 -2.36 -19.36
C PHE A 122 0.36 -1.01 -18.75
N ALA A 123 -0.64 -1.00 -17.86
CA ALA A 123 -1.04 0.21 -17.16
C ALA A 123 -0.13 0.51 -15.96
N THR A 124 0.39 -0.50 -15.28
CA THR A 124 1.21 -0.35 -14.08
C THR A 124 2.64 0.09 -14.38
N LEU A 125 3.26 -0.49 -15.42
CA LEU A 125 4.67 -0.25 -15.72
C LEU A 125 5.01 1.23 -15.99
N PRO A 126 4.26 1.97 -16.82
CA PRO A 126 4.51 3.39 -17.03
C PRO A 126 4.40 4.21 -15.74
N ALA A 127 3.43 3.91 -14.88
CA ALA A 127 3.28 4.58 -13.59
C ALA A 127 4.54 4.43 -12.72
N LEU A 128 5.06 3.22 -12.61
CA LEU A 128 6.28 2.92 -11.86
C LEU A 128 7.50 3.63 -12.46
N GLN A 129 7.64 3.63 -13.78
CA GLN A 129 8.72 4.32 -14.49
C GLN A 129 8.71 5.83 -14.29
N MET A 130 7.52 6.40 -14.09
CA MET A 130 7.30 7.82 -13.80
C MET A 130 7.31 8.14 -12.29
N GLY A 131 7.68 7.17 -11.44
CA GLY A 131 7.77 7.38 -9.99
C GLY A 131 6.43 7.57 -9.30
N LYS A 132 5.33 7.02 -9.83
CA LYS A 132 4.00 7.12 -9.24
C LYS A 132 3.74 5.95 -8.31
N HIS A 133 3.01 6.20 -7.21
CA HIS A 133 2.49 5.14 -6.35
C HIS A 133 1.42 4.34 -7.11
N VAL A 134 1.36 3.03 -6.88
CA VAL A 134 0.45 2.16 -7.64
C VAL A 134 -0.34 1.22 -6.74
N TYR A 135 -1.65 1.25 -6.88
CA TYR A 135 -2.53 0.16 -6.48
C TYR A 135 -3.00 -0.56 -7.74
N CYS A 136 -2.75 -1.86 -7.85
CA CYS A 136 -3.18 -2.67 -9.00
C CYS A 136 -4.01 -3.86 -8.52
N GLU A 137 -5.18 -4.10 -9.11
CA GLU A 137 -6.02 -5.25 -8.78
C GLU A 137 -5.30 -6.59 -9.05
N LYS A 138 -5.80 -7.62 -8.40
CA LYS A 138 -5.37 -9.02 -8.61
C LYS A 138 -5.98 -9.59 -9.91
N PRO A 139 -5.29 -10.48 -10.60
CA PRO A 139 -3.86 -10.79 -10.49
C PRO A 139 -3.02 -9.61 -10.97
N LEU A 140 -1.82 -9.46 -10.40
CA LEU A 140 -0.95 -8.32 -10.72
C LEU A 140 -0.59 -8.23 -12.20
N THR A 141 -0.47 -9.39 -12.84
CA THR A 141 -0.10 -9.53 -14.26
C THR A 141 -0.76 -10.75 -14.88
N HIS A 142 -0.79 -10.81 -16.19
CA HIS A 142 -1.27 -11.96 -16.95
C HIS A 142 -0.17 -13.02 -17.16
N GLY A 143 1.07 -12.60 -17.35
CA GLY A 143 2.21 -13.47 -17.61
C GLY A 143 3.30 -13.44 -16.55
N ILE A 144 4.06 -14.53 -16.42
CA ILE A 144 5.18 -14.64 -15.47
C ILE A 144 6.29 -13.63 -15.78
N TRP A 145 6.57 -13.42 -17.06
CA TRP A 145 7.56 -12.43 -17.50
C TRP A 145 7.16 -11.02 -17.09
N GLU A 146 5.90 -10.65 -17.29
CA GLU A 146 5.36 -9.37 -16.85
C GLU A 146 5.53 -9.16 -15.31
N ALA A 147 5.28 -10.23 -14.53
CA ALA A 147 5.45 -10.18 -13.07
C ALA A 147 6.90 -9.87 -12.68
N ARG A 148 7.88 -10.42 -13.39
CA ARG A 148 9.30 -10.12 -13.17
C ARG A 148 9.63 -8.68 -13.51
N VAL A 149 9.15 -8.18 -14.65
CA VAL A 149 9.35 -6.79 -15.09
C VAL A 149 8.74 -5.80 -14.08
N ILE A 150 7.51 -6.05 -13.65
CA ILE A 150 6.84 -5.19 -12.66
C ILE A 150 7.57 -5.21 -11.32
N ARG A 151 8.02 -6.37 -10.84
CA ARG A 151 8.81 -6.49 -9.61
C ARG A 151 10.10 -5.65 -9.67
N GLU A 152 10.83 -5.74 -10.78
CA GLU A 152 12.07 -4.98 -10.98
C GLU A 152 11.80 -3.47 -11.10
N ALA A 153 10.77 -3.08 -11.82
CA ALA A 153 10.36 -1.68 -11.93
C ALA A 153 9.97 -1.09 -10.57
N ALA A 154 9.16 -1.81 -9.79
CA ALA A 154 8.76 -1.39 -8.45
C ALA A 154 9.96 -1.22 -7.50
N ALA A 155 10.91 -2.16 -7.53
CA ALA A 155 12.14 -2.07 -6.73
C ALA A 155 13.00 -0.85 -7.10
N LYS A 156 13.06 -0.50 -8.39
CA LYS A 156 13.80 0.68 -8.87
C LYS A 156 13.09 1.99 -8.55
N ALA A 157 11.76 2.03 -8.69
CA ALA A 157 10.95 3.23 -8.50
C ALA A 157 10.91 3.73 -7.05
N LYS A 158 11.09 2.84 -6.06
CA LYS A 158 11.04 3.15 -4.61
C LYS A 158 9.76 3.88 -4.19
N VAL A 159 8.65 3.57 -4.83
CA VAL A 159 7.33 4.10 -4.53
C VAL A 159 6.49 3.06 -3.75
N ALA A 160 5.39 3.49 -3.15
CA ALA A 160 4.45 2.57 -2.54
C ALA A 160 3.71 1.80 -3.63
N THR A 161 3.67 0.47 -3.49
CA THR A 161 2.94 -0.42 -4.39
C THR A 161 2.08 -1.38 -3.59
N GLN A 162 0.87 -1.64 -4.05
CA GLN A 162 -0.06 -2.56 -3.40
C GLN A 162 -0.83 -3.36 -4.44
N MET A 163 -0.83 -4.67 -4.31
CA MET A 163 -1.76 -5.52 -5.06
C MET A 163 -3.11 -5.59 -4.36
N GLY A 164 -4.20 -5.50 -5.12
CA GLY A 164 -5.56 -5.49 -4.65
C GLY A 164 -6.08 -6.86 -4.21
N THR A 165 -5.45 -7.47 -3.22
CA THR A 165 -5.92 -8.72 -2.63
C THR A 165 -7.00 -8.41 -1.60
N GLN A 166 -8.24 -8.70 -1.94
CA GLN A 166 -9.40 -8.42 -1.09
C GLN A 166 -9.29 -9.18 0.25
N ILE A 167 -9.94 -8.62 1.28
CA ILE A 167 -10.13 -9.23 2.61
C ILE A 167 -8.86 -9.21 3.48
N HIS A 168 -7.65 -9.33 2.93
CA HIS A 168 -6.39 -9.40 3.69
C HIS A 168 -6.19 -8.24 4.67
N ALA A 169 -6.67 -7.05 4.36
CA ALA A 169 -6.63 -5.90 5.25
C ALA A 169 -7.85 -5.80 6.20
N GLY A 170 -8.81 -6.73 6.09
CA GLY A 170 -10.03 -6.73 6.89
C GLY A 170 -9.77 -7.14 8.35
N ASN A 171 -10.54 -6.56 9.28
CA ASN A 171 -10.40 -6.85 10.70
C ASN A 171 -10.64 -8.33 11.04
N ASN A 172 -11.59 -8.98 10.37
CA ASN A 172 -11.85 -10.40 10.58
C ASN A 172 -10.63 -11.25 10.22
N TYR A 173 -9.96 -10.95 9.11
CA TYR A 173 -8.78 -11.69 8.68
C TYR A 173 -7.62 -11.53 9.68
N ARG A 174 -7.38 -10.30 10.15
CA ARG A 174 -6.38 -10.01 11.19
C ARG A 174 -6.66 -10.79 12.47
N ARG A 175 -7.93 -10.81 12.92
CA ARG A 175 -8.32 -11.56 14.11
C ARG A 175 -8.09 -13.06 13.97
N VAL A 176 -8.37 -13.65 12.80
CA VAL A 176 -8.08 -15.07 12.54
C VAL A 176 -6.59 -15.35 12.65
N VAL A 177 -5.74 -14.49 12.06
CA VAL A 177 -4.28 -14.61 12.15
C VAL A 177 -3.81 -14.53 13.61
N GLU A 178 -4.31 -13.56 14.39
CA GLU A 178 -4.00 -13.41 15.81
C GLU A 178 -4.38 -14.66 16.62
N LEU A 179 -5.55 -15.22 16.41
CA LEU A 179 -6.03 -16.43 17.11
C LEU A 179 -5.15 -17.65 16.78
N ILE A 180 -4.73 -17.79 15.54
CA ILE A 180 -3.83 -18.88 15.12
C ILE A 180 -2.44 -18.69 15.71
N GLN A 181 -1.86 -17.51 15.57
CA GLN A 181 -0.50 -17.21 16.04
C GLN A 181 -0.37 -17.23 17.56
N SER A 182 -1.42 -16.84 18.29
CA SER A 182 -1.45 -16.93 19.75
C SER A 182 -1.61 -18.34 20.29
N GLY A 183 -1.85 -19.32 19.40
CA GLY A 183 -2.10 -20.71 19.80
C GLY A 183 -3.48 -20.94 20.42
N ALA A 184 -4.42 -19.98 20.34
CA ALA A 184 -5.74 -20.07 20.96
C ALA A 184 -6.55 -21.28 20.51
N ILE A 185 -6.31 -21.79 19.29
CA ILE A 185 -6.94 -23.00 18.74
C ILE A 185 -6.00 -24.23 18.74
N GLY A 186 -4.83 -24.11 19.37
CA GLY A 186 -3.78 -25.13 19.33
C GLY A 186 -3.07 -25.20 17.97
N SER A 187 -2.32 -26.28 17.75
CA SER A 187 -1.60 -26.49 16.47
C SER A 187 -2.58 -26.84 15.36
N VAL A 188 -2.58 -26.05 14.30
CA VAL A 188 -3.36 -26.33 13.10
C VAL A 188 -2.77 -27.54 12.39
N ARG A 189 -3.53 -28.60 12.23
CA ARG A 189 -3.11 -29.85 11.55
C ARG A 189 -3.77 -30.01 10.20
N GLU A 190 -4.96 -29.43 10.03
CA GLU A 190 -5.77 -29.57 8.82
C GLU A 190 -6.58 -28.30 8.60
N ALA A 191 -6.74 -27.89 7.35
CA ALA A 191 -7.56 -26.78 6.96
C ALA A 191 -8.51 -27.18 5.81
N HIS A 192 -9.81 -26.96 6.00
CA HIS A 192 -10.82 -27.20 5.00
C HIS A 192 -11.32 -25.88 4.44
N VAL A 193 -11.37 -25.75 3.13
CA VAL A 193 -11.85 -24.55 2.44
C VAL A 193 -13.04 -24.88 1.57
N TRP A 194 -14.15 -24.22 1.79
CA TRP A 194 -15.36 -24.35 0.98
C TRP A 194 -15.62 -23.08 0.20
N VAL A 195 -15.96 -23.22 -1.07
CA VAL A 195 -16.39 -22.13 -1.93
C VAL A 195 -17.71 -22.50 -2.56
N SER A 196 -18.77 -21.76 -2.24
CA SER A 196 -20.13 -22.02 -2.75
C SER A 196 -20.34 -21.58 -4.21
N ARG A 197 -19.32 -21.00 -4.86
CA ARG A 197 -19.41 -20.55 -6.25
C ARG A 197 -19.11 -21.71 -7.19
N ALA A 198 -20.06 -22.02 -8.05
CA ALA A 198 -19.75 -22.76 -9.28
C ALA A 198 -18.84 -21.87 -10.14
N TRP A 199 -17.58 -22.22 -10.18
CA TRP A 199 -16.65 -21.55 -11.08
C TRP A 199 -16.89 -22.05 -12.47
N GLY A 200 -17.56 -21.23 -13.21
CA GLY A 200 -17.46 -21.19 -14.63
C GLY A 200 -17.83 -22.46 -15.39
N TRP A 201 -18.70 -22.28 -16.29
CA TRP A 201 -18.81 -23.13 -17.45
C TRP A 201 -17.43 -23.18 -18.14
N GLN A 202 -16.82 -24.35 -18.14
CA GLN A 202 -15.65 -24.61 -18.97
C GLN A 202 -16.17 -25.15 -20.30
N PRO A 203 -15.90 -24.47 -21.43
CA PRO A 203 -16.22 -25.05 -22.75
C PRO A 203 -15.41 -26.34 -22.92
N SER A 204 -16.13 -27.39 -23.28
CA SER A 204 -15.56 -28.68 -23.68
C SER A 204 -14.67 -28.53 -24.93
#